data_c154b6e32d01060b5af18898f7706211
#
_entry.id   c154b6e32d01060b5af18898f7706211
#
_cell.length_a   1.000
_cell.length_b   1.000
_cell.length_c   1.000
_cell.angle_alpha   90.00
_cell.angle_beta   90.00
_cell.angle_gamma   90.00
#
_symmetry.space_group_name_H-M   'P 1'
#
loop_
_entity.id
_entity.type
_entity.pdbx_description
1 polymer ?
#
loop_
_entity_poly.entity_id
_entity_poly.type
_entity_poly.pdbx_seq_one_letter_code
_entity_poly.pdbx_strand_id
1 'polypeptide(L)'
;MYASLLILALSLLQISPTVAVATDRTWYSPGDEVTILISTTGMPENETVWLYVDGPDGRNWYFGQVPANGTTLGLVLPADAQDGTYTVTVTWDHRYVQTGFIVESQPVPEFPFAPLVLIFAFTIAFAAILGRKASARTSAPANDSRARRIR
;
A
#
# COMPACT_ATOMS: atom_id res chain seq x y z
N MET A 1 -28.46 21.84 -53.65
CA MET A 1 -27.09 22.29 -53.29
C MET A 1 -26.87 22.37 -51.79
N TYR A 2 -27.86 22.73 -50.95
CA TYR A 2 -27.72 22.81 -49.49
C TYR A 2 -27.69 21.48 -48.76
N ALA A 3 -28.33 20.42 -49.29
CA ALA A 3 -28.32 19.09 -48.66
C ALA A 3 -26.94 18.44 -48.66
N SER A 4 -26.14 18.66 -49.70
CA SER A 4 -24.76 18.11 -49.78
C SER A 4 -23.80 18.79 -48.81
N LEU A 5 -24.00 20.08 -48.52
CA LEU A 5 -23.21 20.82 -47.54
C LEU A 5 -23.56 20.39 -46.10
N LEU A 6 -24.83 20.04 -45.84
CA LEU A 6 -25.28 19.54 -44.52
C LEU A 6 -24.70 18.15 -44.22
N ILE A 7 -24.66 17.27 -45.23
CA ILE A 7 -24.05 15.93 -45.09
C ILE A 7 -22.55 16.03 -44.85
N LEU A 8 -21.86 16.95 -45.55
CA LEU A 8 -20.44 17.18 -45.34
C LEU A 8 -20.13 17.76 -43.95
N ALA A 9 -20.98 18.66 -43.44
CA ALA A 9 -20.84 19.20 -42.09
C ALA A 9 -21.12 18.16 -40.99
N LEU A 10 -22.06 17.24 -41.20
CA LEU A 10 -22.36 16.14 -40.27
C LEU A 10 -21.22 15.11 -40.24
N SER A 11 -20.54 14.84 -41.32
CA SER A 11 -19.41 13.91 -41.38
C SER A 11 -18.14 14.46 -40.69
N LEU A 12 -18.06 15.75 -40.45
CA LEU A 12 -16.95 16.39 -39.74
C LEU A 12 -17.11 16.34 -38.19
N LEU A 13 -18.27 15.94 -37.69
CA LEU A 13 -18.55 15.74 -36.25
C LEU A 13 -18.29 14.31 -35.82
N GLN A 14 -17.27 13.64 -36.35
CA GLN A 14 -16.87 12.33 -35.81
C GLN A 14 -16.19 12.57 -34.50
N ILE A 15 -16.91 12.29 -33.41
CA ILE A 15 -16.32 12.21 -32.08
C ILE A 15 -15.36 11.02 -32.10
N SER A 16 -14.07 11.30 -32.09
CA SER A 16 -13.06 10.24 -31.97
C SER A 16 -13.26 9.51 -30.64
N PRO A 17 -13.34 8.17 -30.64
CA PRO A 17 -13.49 7.44 -29.42
C PRO A 17 -12.29 7.70 -28.50
N THR A 18 -12.57 7.91 -27.22
CA THR A 18 -11.56 8.09 -26.19
C THR A 18 -11.71 7.00 -25.13
N VAL A 19 -10.58 6.57 -24.62
CA VAL A 19 -10.49 5.60 -23.50
C VAL A 19 -9.69 6.27 -22.40
N ALA A 20 -10.17 6.12 -21.18
CA ALA A 20 -9.43 6.46 -19.97
C ALA A 20 -9.29 5.22 -19.09
N VAL A 21 -8.14 5.06 -18.46
CA VAL A 21 -7.85 4.00 -17.51
C VAL A 21 -7.32 4.61 -16.22
N ALA A 22 -7.78 4.10 -15.10
CA ALA A 22 -7.34 4.50 -13.77
C ALA A 22 -7.32 3.29 -12.84
N THR A 23 -6.61 3.41 -11.73
CA THR A 23 -6.68 2.49 -10.60
C THR A 23 -7.34 3.18 -9.43
N ASP A 24 -8.00 2.42 -8.54
CA ASP A 24 -8.66 2.97 -7.35
C ASP A 24 -7.67 3.57 -6.35
N ARG A 25 -6.43 3.09 -6.35
CA ARG A 25 -5.33 3.58 -5.51
C ARG A 25 -4.04 3.65 -6.33
N THR A 26 -3.06 4.41 -5.83
CA THR A 26 -1.72 4.51 -6.42
C THR A 26 -0.71 3.59 -5.74
N TRP A 27 -1.03 3.03 -4.56
CA TRP A 27 -0.16 2.19 -3.74
C TRP A 27 -0.89 0.94 -3.29
N TYR A 28 -0.20 -0.19 -3.38
CA TYR A 28 -0.71 -1.50 -2.98
C TYR A 28 0.39 -2.30 -2.30
N SER A 29 -0.01 -3.25 -1.46
CA SER A 29 0.88 -4.28 -0.92
C SER A 29 0.72 -5.59 -1.69
N PRO A 30 1.73 -6.47 -1.71
CA PRO A 30 1.57 -7.82 -2.22
C PRO A 30 0.36 -8.51 -1.57
N GLY A 31 -0.48 -9.14 -2.39
CA GLY A 31 -1.74 -9.75 -1.94
C GLY A 31 -2.96 -8.83 -1.96
N ASP A 32 -2.79 -7.52 -2.16
CA ASP A 32 -3.92 -6.60 -2.30
C ASP A 32 -4.70 -6.82 -3.59
N GLU A 33 -5.96 -6.42 -3.59
CA GLU A 33 -6.77 -6.31 -4.80
C GLU A 33 -6.59 -4.93 -5.44
N VAL A 34 -6.19 -4.92 -6.71
CA VAL A 34 -6.10 -3.72 -7.56
C VAL A 34 -7.38 -3.59 -8.36
N THR A 35 -8.10 -2.51 -8.19
CA THR A 35 -9.29 -2.21 -8.99
C THR A 35 -8.93 -1.31 -10.16
N ILE A 36 -9.07 -1.82 -11.38
CA ILE A 36 -8.83 -1.08 -12.63
C ILE A 36 -10.16 -0.61 -13.18
N LEU A 37 -10.27 0.69 -13.40
CA LEU A 37 -11.45 1.32 -13.97
C LEU A 37 -11.16 1.73 -15.41
N ILE A 38 -11.99 1.29 -16.35
CA ILE A 38 -11.91 1.64 -17.76
C ILE A 38 -13.18 2.38 -18.13
N SER A 39 -13.05 3.60 -18.62
CA SER A 39 -14.15 4.40 -19.11
C SER A 39 -13.93 4.81 -20.57
N THR A 40 -14.99 4.80 -21.37
CA THR A 40 -14.91 5.13 -22.79
C THR A 40 -15.96 6.15 -23.16
N THR A 41 -15.66 6.96 -24.16
CA THR A 41 -16.61 7.90 -24.76
C THR A 41 -16.56 7.74 -26.28
N GLY A 42 -17.72 7.63 -26.92
CA GLY A 42 -17.82 7.49 -28.35
C GLY A 42 -17.51 6.11 -28.93
N MET A 43 -17.35 5.09 -28.06
CA MET A 43 -17.23 3.69 -28.48
C MET A 43 -18.61 3.00 -28.56
N PRO A 44 -18.80 2.02 -29.45
CA PRO A 44 -19.98 1.15 -29.47
C PRO A 44 -20.12 0.36 -28.17
N GLU A 45 -21.36 0.05 -27.76
CA GLU A 45 -21.65 -0.64 -26.49
C GLU A 45 -21.02 -2.03 -26.37
N ASN A 46 -20.80 -2.73 -27.47
CA ASN A 46 -20.25 -4.09 -27.51
C ASN A 46 -18.75 -4.13 -27.89
N GLU A 47 -18.10 -2.99 -27.91
CA GLU A 47 -16.68 -2.94 -28.22
C GLU A 47 -15.85 -3.49 -27.08
N THR A 48 -14.75 -4.13 -27.41
CA THR A 48 -13.79 -4.66 -26.44
C THR A 48 -12.42 -3.99 -26.62
N VAL A 49 -11.70 -3.87 -25.52
CA VAL A 49 -10.33 -3.38 -25.51
C VAL A 49 -9.39 -4.44 -24.94
N TRP A 50 -8.14 -4.39 -25.32
CA TRP A 50 -7.11 -5.23 -24.72
C TRP A 50 -6.53 -4.54 -23.50
N LEU A 51 -6.45 -5.27 -22.38
CA LEU A 51 -5.86 -4.83 -21.12
C LEU A 51 -4.59 -5.63 -20.87
N TYR A 52 -3.53 -4.93 -20.56
CA TYR A 52 -2.22 -5.46 -20.15
C TYR A 52 -1.86 -4.86 -18.80
N VAL A 53 -1.28 -5.67 -17.93
CA VAL A 53 -0.64 -5.19 -16.70
C VAL A 53 0.76 -5.78 -16.66
N ASP A 54 1.75 -4.92 -16.77
CA ASP A 54 3.15 -5.29 -16.77
C ASP A 54 3.78 -4.99 -15.42
N GLY A 55 4.52 -5.94 -14.88
CA GLY A 55 5.29 -5.79 -13.65
C GLY A 55 6.57 -4.97 -13.82
N PRO A 56 7.28 -4.70 -12.72
CA PRO A 56 8.51 -3.89 -12.75
C PRO A 56 9.65 -4.54 -13.53
N ASP A 57 9.63 -5.85 -13.71
CA ASP A 57 10.58 -6.61 -14.51
C ASP A 57 10.21 -6.67 -16.02
N GLY A 58 9.14 -5.98 -16.41
CA GLY A 58 8.61 -5.97 -17.78
C GLY A 58 7.85 -7.24 -18.16
N ARG A 59 7.64 -8.16 -17.22
CA ARG A 59 6.81 -9.33 -17.46
C ARG A 59 5.34 -8.96 -17.37
N ASN A 60 4.58 -9.52 -18.32
CA ASN A 60 3.15 -9.37 -18.33
C ASN A 60 2.53 -10.20 -17.20
N TRP A 61 1.92 -9.51 -16.25
CA TRP A 61 1.21 -10.13 -15.12
C TRP A 61 -0.23 -10.47 -15.48
N TYR A 62 -0.89 -9.60 -16.26
CA TYR A 62 -2.25 -9.84 -16.73
C TYR A 62 -2.37 -9.44 -18.20
N PHE A 63 -3.12 -10.25 -18.95
CA PHE A 63 -3.46 -9.99 -20.34
C PHE A 63 -4.85 -10.53 -20.64
N GLY A 64 -5.74 -9.68 -21.17
CA GLY A 64 -7.09 -10.10 -21.51
C GLY A 64 -7.87 -9.07 -22.30
N GLN A 65 -8.95 -9.51 -22.90
CA GLN A 65 -9.97 -8.65 -23.48
C GLN A 65 -11.02 -8.32 -22.43
N VAL A 66 -11.39 -7.06 -22.36
CA VAL A 66 -12.43 -6.57 -21.47
C VAL A 66 -13.41 -5.68 -22.23
N PRO A 67 -14.68 -5.60 -21.83
CA PRO A 67 -15.63 -4.66 -22.41
C PRO A 67 -15.10 -3.23 -22.30
N ALA A 68 -15.26 -2.45 -23.37
CA ALA A 68 -14.77 -1.08 -23.39
C ALA A 68 -15.58 -0.13 -22.50
N ASN A 69 -16.85 -0.42 -22.29
CA ASN A 69 -17.78 0.53 -21.69
C ASN A 69 -17.97 0.28 -20.19
N GLY A 70 -17.43 1.17 -19.35
CA GLY A 70 -17.70 1.21 -17.90
C GLY A 70 -17.21 -0.02 -17.13
N THR A 71 -16.13 -0.65 -17.58
CA THR A 71 -15.63 -1.87 -16.94
C THR A 71 -14.84 -1.53 -15.67
N THR A 72 -15.19 -2.23 -14.60
CA THR A 72 -14.40 -2.30 -13.36
C THR A 72 -13.87 -3.71 -13.23
N LEU A 73 -12.56 -3.88 -13.16
CA LEU A 73 -11.89 -5.18 -13.04
C LEU A 73 -11.06 -5.22 -11.76
N GLY A 74 -11.35 -6.18 -10.88
CA GLY A 74 -10.53 -6.47 -9.72
C GLY A 74 -9.51 -7.55 -10.05
N LEU A 75 -8.23 -7.29 -9.79
CA LEU A 75 -7.13 -8.23 -9.96
C LEU A 75 -6.38 -8.36 -8.64
N VAL A 76 -6.25 -9.58 -8.12
CA VAL A 76 -5.51 -9.82 -6.88
C VAL A 76 -4.02 -9.96 -7.18
N LEU A 77 -3.20 -9.12 -6.57
CA LEU A 77 -1.74 -9.22 -6.66
C LEU A 77 -1.26 -10.54 -6.03
N PRO A 78 -0.28 -11.22 -6.62
CA PRO A 78 0.37 -12.34 -5.96
C PRO A 78 0.96 -11.94 -4.61
N ALA A 79 0.97 -12.86 -3.65
CA ALA A 79 1.58 -12.61 -2.33
C ALA A 79 3.10 -12.38 -2.40
N ASP A 80 3.72 -12.80 -3.49
CA ASP A 80 5.13 -12.62 -3.84
C ASP A 80 5.33 -11.57 -4.95
N ALA A 81 4.34 -10.69 -5.16
CA ALA A 81 4.46 -9.59 -6.13
C ALA A 81 5.71 -8.76 -5.83
N GLN A 82 6.47 -8.48 -6.89
CA GLN A 82 7.71 -7.71 -6.76
C GLN A 82 7.41 -6.23 -6.44
N ASP A 83 8.22 -5.67 -5.58
CA ASP A 83 8.19 -4.22 -5.31
C ASP A 83 8.58 -3.44 -6.57
N GLY A 84 7.83 -2.37 -6.85
CA GLY A 84 8.11 -1.49 -7.97
C GLY A 84 6.86 -0.98 -8.67
N THR A 85 7.06 -0.38 -9.82
CA THR A 85 5.99 0.22 -10.62
C THR A 85 5.40 -0.81 -11.57
N TYR A 86 4.09 -0.96 -11.49
CA TYR A 86 3.28 -1.73 -12.43
C TYR A 86 2.64 -0.77 -13.42
N THR A 87 2.60 -1.17 -14.69
CA THR A 87 2.01 -0.36 -15.76
C THR A 87 0.76 -1.05 -16.29
N VAL A 88 -0.34 -0.32 -16.27
CA VAL A 88 -1.62 -0.74 -16.85
C VAL A 88 -1.77 -0.10 -18.21
N THR A 89 -1.88 -0.90 -19.25
CA THR A 89 -2.03 -0.45 -20.64
C THR A 89 -3.34 -0.96 -21.23
N VAL A 90 -4.14 -0.05 -21.75
CA VAL A 90 -5.35 -0.38 -22.51
C VAL A 90 -5.12 -0.01 -23.98
N THR A 91 -5.38 -0.98 -24.88
CA THR A 91 -5.18 -0.76 -26.34
C THR A 91 -6.46 -1.01 -27.11
N TRP A 92 -6.71 -0.17 -28.11
CA TRP A 92 -7.82 -0.27 -29.07
C TRP A 92 -7.45 0.41 -30.38
N ASP A 93 -7.85 -0.12 -31.50
CA ASP A 93 -7.68 0.46 -32.82
C ASP A 93 -6.30 1.15 -33.03
N HIS A 94 -5.21 0.40 -32.75
CA HIS A 94 -3.81 0.90 -32.84
C HIS A 94 -3.47 2.09 -31.93
N ARG A 95 -4.32 2.40 -30.97
CA ARG A 95 -4.09 3.42 -29.93
C ARG A 95 -3.89 2.76 -28.59
N TYR A 96 -3.32 3.49 -27.65
CA TYR A 96 -3.20 3.01 -26.27
C TYR A 96 -3.29 4.16 -25.28
N VAL A 97 -3.65 3.82 -24.05
CA VAL A 97 -3.58 4.69 -22.88
C VAL A 97 -2.96 3.89 -21.73
N GLN A 98 -2.21 4.57 -20.89
CA GLN A 98 -1.51 3.95 -19.79
C GLN A 98 -1.77 4.68 -18.48
N THR A 99 -1.76 3.93 -17.39
CA THR A 99 -1.65 4.40 -16.02
C THR A 99 -0.69 3.50 -15.28
N GLY A 100 -0.31 3.86 -14.06
CA GLY A 100 0.57 3.03 -13.23
C GLY A 100 0.16 3.03 -11.77
N PHE A 101 0.61 2.01 -11.06
CA PHE A 101 0.54 1.93 -9.62
C PHE A 101 1.84 1.35 -9.06
N ILE A 102 2.07 1.56 -7.77
CA ILE A 102 3.27 1.09 -7.08
C ILE A 102 2.87 -0.05 -6.16
N VAL A 103 3.64 -1.13 -6.20
CA VAL A 103 3.58 -2.20 -5.21
C VAL A 103 4.79 -2.06 -4.30
N GLU A 104 4.56 -2.06 -3.00
CA GLU A 104 5.61 -1.97 -2.01
C GLU A 104 5.28 -2.89 -0.84
N SER A 105 6.19 -3.80 -0.56
CA SER A 105 6.12 -4.62 0.64
C SER A 105 6.25 -3.70 1.84
N GLN A 106 5.22 -3.63 2.68
CA GLN A 106 5.37 -2.89 3.93
C GLN A 106 6.53 -3.51 4.70
N PRO A 107 7.53 -2.71 5.10
CA PRO A 107 8.56 -3.23 5.98
C PRO A 107 7.84 -3.82 7.20
N VAL A 108 8.02 -5.10 7.44
CA VAL A 108 7.54 -5.72 8.69
C VAL A 108 8.08 -4.80 9.79
N PRO A 109 7.22 -4.18 10.62
CA PRO A 109 7.71 -3.33 11.67
C PRO A 109 8.66 -4.18 12.51
N GLU A 110 9.95 -3.98 12.33
CA GLU A 110 10.94 -4.55 13.23
C GLU A 110 10.55 -4.01 14.59
N PHE A 111 9.94 -4.85 15.41
CA PHE A 111 9.68 -4.48 16.79
C PHE A 111 11.01 -3.99 17.34
N PRO A 112 11.12 -2.73 17.73
CA PRO A 112 12.39 -2.22 18.22
C PRO A 112 12.69 -2.94 19.55
N PHE A 113 13.31 -4.12 19.45
CA PHE A 113 13.77 -4.86 20.65
C PHE A 113 14.68 -4.00 21.52
N ALA A 114 15.39 -3.06 20.93
CA ALA A 114 16.27 -2.16 21.65
C ALA A 114 15.57 -1.33 22.75
N PRO A 115 14.43 -0.66 22.53
CA PRO A 115 13.69 0.01 23.60
C PRO A 115 13.16 -0.95 24.65
N LEU A 116 12.71 -2.14 24.25
CA LEU A 116 12.17 -3.14 25.19
C LEU A 116 13.26 -3.68 26.11
N VAL A 117 14.44 -3.99 25.57
CA VAL A 117 15.62 -4.41 26.34
C VAL A 117 16.08 -3.28 27.28
N LEU A 118 16.08 -2.04 26.84
CA LEU A 118 16.38 -0.88 27.68
C LEU A 118 15.40 -0.74 28.85
N ILE A 119 14.11 -0.84 28.61
CA ILE A 119 13.06 -0.77 29.67
C ILE A 119 13.29 -1.89 30.69
N PHE A 120 13.54 -3.13 30.24
CA PHE A 120 13.84 -4.25 31.13
C PHE A 120 15.12 -4.01 31.94
N ALA A 121 16.21 -3.53 31.30
CA ALA A 121 17.44 -3.22 31.98
C ALA A 121 17.28 -2.12 33.04
N PHE A 122 16.55 -1.06 32.74
CA PHE A 122 16.22 0.00 33.70
C PHE A 122 15.38 -0.52 34.88
N THR A 123 14.41 -1.37 34.61
CA THR A 123 13.55 -1.95 35.66
C THR A 123 14.35 -2.79 36.65
N ILE A 124 15.27 -3.63 36.13
CA ILE A 124 16.14 -4.46 36.95
C ILE A 124 17.11 -3.60 37.77
N ALA A 125 17.73 -2.59 37.14
CA ALA A 125 18.65 -1.69 37.83
C ALA A 125 17.95 -0.90 38.94
N PHE A 126 16.72 -0.44 38.71
CA PHE A 126 15.95 0.31 39.68
C PHE A 126 15.53 -0.58 40.88
N ALA A 127 15.09 -1.82 40.60
CA ALA A 127 14.77 -2.79 41.65
C ALA A 127 16.00 -3.12 42.52
N ALA A 128 17.19 -3.25 41.93
CA ALA A 128 18.43 -3.50 42.66
C ALA A 128 18.82 -2.33 43.58
N ILE A 129 18.63 -1.07 43.15
CA ILE A 129 18.89 0.14 43.92
C ILE A 129 17.92 0.23 45.12
N LEU A 130 16.64 -0.04 44.93
CA LEU A 130 15.64 -0.04 45.96
C LEU A 130 15.88 -1.12 47.02
N GLY A 131 16.25 -2.33 46.57
CA GLY A 131 16.61 -3.46 47.44
C GLY A 131 17.81 -3.15 48.34
N ARG A 132 18.85 -2.48 47.84
CA ARG A 132 20.01 -2.05 48.63
C ARG A 132 19.67 -1.00 49.70
N LYS A 133 18.77 -0.04 49.39
CA LYS A 133 18.29 0.93 50.37
C LYS A 133 17.46 0.31 51.50
N ALA A 134 16.67 -0.70 51.22
CA ALA A 134 15.89 -1.42 52.22
C ALA A 134 16.79 -2.21 53.17
N SER A 135 17.82 -2.90 52.66
CA SER A 135 18.77 -3.68 53.45
C SER A 135 19.65 -2.81 54.37
N ALA A 136 20.03 -1.60 53.93
CA ALA A 136 20.81 -0.69 54.76
C ALA A 136 20.05 -0.08 55.94
N ARG A 137 18.73 -0.11 55.94
CA ARG A 137 17.89 0.37 57.06
C ARG A 137 17.69 -0.68 58.16
N THR A 138 17.88 -1.97 57.87
CA THR A 138 17.69 -3.06 58.81
C THR A 138 18.93 -3.34 59.67
N SER A 139 20.09 -2.77 59.33
CA SER A 139 21.38 -2.96 60.02
C SER A 139 21.74 -1.81 61.00
N ALA A 140 20.77 -1.01 61.45
CA ALA A 140 21.02 -0.06 62.52
C ALA A 140 21.27 -0.83 63.84
N PRO A 141 22.44 -0.68 64.50
CA PRO A 141 22.75 -1.44 65.72
C PRO A 141 21.75 -1.06 66.84
N ALA A 142 21.13 -2.07 67.46
CA ALA A 142 20.40 -1.90 68.68
C ALA A 142 21.34 -1.33 69.73
N ASN A 143 21.12 -0.08 70.10
CA ASN A 143 21.91 0.64 71.10
C ASN A 143 21.66 -0.04 72.43
N ASP A 144 22.62 -0.84 72.89
CA ASP A 144 22.64 -1.52 74.16
C ASP A 144 22.80 -0.50 75.33
N SER A 145 21.66 0.01 75.76
CA SER A 145 21.54 0.85 76.96
C SER A 145 21.35 0.07 78.23
N ARG A 146 22.19 -0.99 78.47
CA ARG A 146 22.20 -1.75 79.71
C ARG A 146 23.61 -1.76 80.33
N ALA A 147 24.05 -0.65 80.86
CA ALA A 147 25.11 -0.65 81.81
C ALA A 147 25.20 0.68 82.57
N ARG A 148 24.33 0.98 83.49
CA ARG A 148 24.68 1.82 84.65
C ARG A 148 23.57 1.70 85.75
N ARG A 149 23.60 0.67 86.50
CA ARG A 149 23.11 0.68 87.87
C ARG A 149 24.01 -0.23 88.68
N ILE A 150 24.98 0.39 89.37
CA ILE A 150 25.43 -0.07 90.66
C ILE A 150 26.26 1.10 91.27
N ARG A 151 25.76 1.53 92.43
CA ARG A 151 26.27 2.34 93.53
C ARG A 151 26.02 3.84 93.49
#